data_82ed38fc9347816e15385d2fc93dd4b1
#
_entry.id   82ed38fc9347816e15385d2fc93dd4b1
#
_cell.length_a   1.000
_cell.length_b   1.000
_cell.length_c   1.000
_cell.angle_alpha   90.00
_cell.angle_beta   90.00
_cell.angle_gamma   90.00
#
_symmetry.space_group_name_H-M   'P 1'
#
loop_
_entity.id
_entity.type
_entity.pdbx_description
1 polymer ?
#
loop_
_entity_poly.entity_id
_entity_poly.type
_entity_poly.pdbx_seq_one_letter_code
_entity_poly.pdbx_strand_id
1 'polypeptide(L)'
;MFNRRKLLLGGAAFALSGCKILDGANAYDSGLRAVFASAENLTRISQRGLNRNALAPEFTPADIRQGQRPNGSTDPDSAEYQDLAASGFANYRLRITGLVDNPLDLTYAQIKVMPARSQITRHDCVEGWSCIAKWTGVPLASVLNAARPKLTARYALFHCYDAIERSLSGEVLYYESIDLIDAYHPQTILAYGLNDADLPVANGAPLRLRVERQLGYKMAKYVHTIELADSFAPFGGGKGSYWADRGYEWYAGI
;
A
#
# COMPACT_ATOMS: atom_id res chain seq x y z
N MET A 1 -14.05 -28.43 -43.91
CA MET A 1 -13.13 -29.22 -43.05
C MET A 1 -12.01 -28.30 -42.59
N PHE A 2 -11.96 -27.90 -41.34
CA PHE A 2 -10.84 -27.14 -40.78
C PHE A 2 -9.60 -28.01 -40.64
N ASN A 3 -8.53 -27.63 -41.33
CA ASN A 3 -7.28 -28.41 -41.37
C ASN A 3 -6.47 -28.15 -40.06
N ARG A 4 -6.39 -29.14 -39.18
CA ARG A 4 -5.68 -29.09 -37.89
C ARG A 4 -4.23 -28.56 -37.99
N ARG A 5 -3.54 -28.83 -39.11
CA ARG A 5 -2.17 -28.33 -39.39
C ARG A 5 -2.15 -26.78 -39.56
N LYS A 6 -3.17 -26.21 -40.20
CA LYS A 6 -3.28 -24.74 -40.36
C LYS A 6 -3.59 -24.04 -39.02
N LEU A 7 -4.34 -24.70 -38.13
CA LEU A 7 -4.63 -24.18 -36.78
C LEU A 7 -3.36 -24.17 -35.91
N LEU A 8 -2.52 -25.24 -36.00
CA LEU A 8 -1.26 -25.31 -35.25
C LEU A 8 -0.21 -24.33 -35.77
N LEU A 9 -0.11 -24.16 -37.08
CA LEU A 9 0.79 -23.17 -37.68
C LEU A 9 0.34 -21.70 -37.38
N GLY A 10 -0.97 -21.43 -37.37
CA GLY A 10 -1.51 -20.16 -36.95
C GLY A 10 -1.28 -19.86 -35.48
N GLY A 11 -1.46 -20.85 -34.60
CA GLY A 11 -1.15 -20.76 -33.17
C GLY A 11 0.32 -20.53 -32.87
N ALA A 12 1.22 -21.19 -33.58
CA ALA A 12 2.67 -21.01 -33.41
C ALA A 12 3.15 -19.63 -33.93
N ALA A 13 2.58 -19.15 -35.05
CA ALA A 13 2.89 -17.82 -35.57
C ALA A 13 2.39 -16.70 -34.61
N PHE A 14 1.23 -16.89 -33.95
CA PHE A 14 0.72 -15.97 -32.93
C PHE A 14 1.62 -15.96 -31.68
N ALA A 15 2.14 -17.12 -31.25
CA ALA A 15 3.04 -17.22 -30.11
C ALA A 15 4.41 -16.56 -30.38
N LEU A 16 4.93 -16.65 -31.60
CA LEU A 16 6.21 -16.02 -31.97
C LEU A 16 6.13 -14.52 -32.22
N SER A 17 4.95 -14.00 -32.63
CA SER A 17 4.72 -12.56 -32.75
C SER A 17 4.43 -11.88 -31.40
N GLY A 18 4.08 -12.68 -30.37
CA GLY A 18 3.77 -12.19 -29.02
C GLY A 18 4.91 -11.47 -28.34
N CYS A 19 6.17 -11.86 -28.58
CA CYS A 19 7.33 -11.22 -27.94
C CYS A 19 7.49 -9.74 -28.36
N LYS A 20 7.31 -9.40 -29.64
CA LYS A 20 7.39 -8.01 -30.09
C LYS A 20 6.18 -7.16 -29.68
N ILE A 21 5.01 -7.77 -29.51
CA ILE A 21 3.80 -7.10 -29.01
C ILE A 21 3.95 -6.80 -27.53
N LEU A 22 4.60 -7.68 -26.76
CA LEU A 22 4.86 -7.50 -25.34
C LEU A 22 5.95 -6.42 -25.08
N ASP A 23 6.94 -6.28 -25.96
CA ASP A 23 7.93 -5.20 -25.87
C ASP A 23 7.27 -3.82 -26.09
N GLY A 24 6.27 -3.73 -26.96
CA GLY A 24 5.45 -2.50 -27.13
C GLY A 24 4.42 -2.28 -26.02
N ALA A 25 4.02 -3.32 -25.29
CA ALA A 25 3.06 -3.21 -24.18
C ALA A 25 3.66 -2.53 -22.94
N ASN A 26 4.98 -2.54 -22.80
CA ASN A 26 5.69 -1.82 -21.75
C ASN A 26 5.76 -0.30 -21.99
N ALA A 27 5.44 0.19 -23.20
CA ALA A 27 5.35 1.61 -23.46
C ALA A 27 4.11 2.18 -22.74
N TYR A 28 4.32 3.18 -21.91
CA TYR A 28 3.32 3.79 -21.02
C TYR A 28 2.03 4.26 -21.75
N ASP A 29 2.12 4.58 -23.05
CA ASP A 29 1.04 5.07 -23.89
C ASP A 29 0.54 4.06 -24.94
N SER A 30 0.83 2.76 -24.77
CA SER A 30 0.37 1.77 -25.74
C SER A 30 -1.14 1.50 -25.62
N GLY A 31 -1.83 1.33 -26.75
CA GLY A 31 -3.24 0.93 -26.76
C GLY A 31 -3.51 -0.40 -26.06
N LEU A 32 -2.48 -1.28 -25.93
CA LEU A 32 -2.53 -2.51 -25.17
C LEU A 32 -2.65 -2.24 -23.66
N ARG A 33 -2.07 -1.16 -23.15
CA ARG A 33 -2.19 -0.78 -21.76
C ARG A 33 -3.63 -0.42 -21.38
N ALA A 34 -4.38 0.22 -22.29
CA ALA A 34 -5.81 0.48 -22.09
C ALA A 34 -6.62 -0.82 -21.95
N VAL A 35 -6.24 -1.87 -22.66
CA VAL A 35 -6.87 -3.21 -22.53
C VAL A 35 -6.52 -3.83 -21.18
N PHE A 36 -5.25 -3.76 -20.75
CA PHE A 36 -4.83 -4.25 -19.44
C PHE A 36 -5.51 -3.48 -18.31
N ALA A 37 -5.56 -2.16 -18.37
CA ALA A 37 -6.28 -1.31 -17.40
C ALA A 37 -7.77 -1.65 -17.32
N SER A 38 -8.39 -2.05 -18.44
CA SER A 38 -9.78 -2.52 -18.43
C SER A 38 -9.93 -3.86 -17.72
N ALA A 39 -9.00 -4.81 -17.91
CA ALA A 39 -8.98 -6.09 -17.21
C ALA A 39 -8.76 -5.91 -15.70
N GLU A 40 -7.86 -5.01 -15.32
CA GLU A 40 -7.61 -4.66 -13.90
C GLU A 40 -8.82 -4.02 -13.24
N ASN A 41 -9.49 -3.08 -13.92
CA ASN A 41 -10.74 -2.51 -13.44
C ASN A 41 -11.82 -3.59 -13.24
N LEU A 42 -11.92 -4.57 -14.16
CA LEU A 42 -12.85 -5.69 -14.01
C LEU A 42 -12.48 -6.56 -12.81
N THR A 43 -11.19 -6.85 -12.62
CA THR A 43 -10.69 -7.58 -11.45
C THR A 43 -11.02 -6.83 -10.15
N ARG A 44 -10.74 -5.53 -10.10
CA ARG A 44 -11.08 -4.68 -8.97
C ARG A 44 -12.58 -4.68 -8.69
N ILE A 45 -13.42 -4.51 -9.70
CA ILE A 45 -14.88 -4.51 -9.56
C ILE A 45 -15.36 -5.88 -9.05
N SER A 46 -14.83 -6.99 -9.59
CA SER A 46 -15.23 -8.33 -9.15
C SER A 46 -14.79 -8.63 -7.72
N GLN A 47 -13.58 -8.27 -7.33
CA GLN A 47 -13.10 -8.42 -5.95
C GLN A 47 -13.88 -7.54 -4.97
N ARG A 48 -14.22 -6.30 -5.36
CA ARG A 48 -15.04 -5.40 -4.55
C ARG A 48 -16.51 -5.84 -4.44
N GLY A 49 -17.06 -6.39 -5.51
CA GLY A 49 -18.46 -6.85 -5.54
C GLY A 49 -18.66 -8.19 -4.83
N LEU A 50 -17.79 -9.17 -5.07
CA LEU A 50 -17.95 -10.53 -4.59
C LEU A 50 -17.23 -10.78 -3.25
N ASN A 51 -16.07 -10.16 -3.04
CA ASN A 51 -15.17 -10.45 -1.92
C ASN A 51 -14.84 -9.21 -1.07
N ARG A 52 -15.76 -8.23 -1.02
CA ARG A 52 -15.53 -6.96 -0.31
C ARG A 52 -15.03 -7.14 1.12
N ASN A 53 -15.57 -8.12 1.84
CA ASN A 53 -15.27 -8.39 3.25
C ASN A 53 -14.41 -9.65 3.44
N ALA A 54 -13.89 -10.25 2.35
CA ALA A 54 -13.05 -11.43 2.46
C ALA A 54 -11.76 -11.10 3.20
N LEU A 55 -11.41 -11.91 4.20
CA LEU A 55 -10.17 -11.78 4.94
C LEU A 55 -9.01 -12.40 4.13
N ALA A 56 -7.86 -11.77 4.17
CA ALA A 56 -6.62 -12.42 3.79
C ALA A 56 -6.32 -13.58 4.75
N PRO A 57 -5.70 -14.67 4.30
CA PRO A 57 -5.35 -15.79 5.16
C PRO A 57 -4.51 -15.35 6.37
N GLU A 58 -4.88 -15.81 7.56
CA GLU A 58 -4.07 -15.69 8.76
C GLU A 58 -3.35 -17.01 9.03
N PHE A 59 -2.13 -16.91 9.51
CA PHE A 59 -1.20 -18.02 9.72
C PHE A 59 -1.01 -18.29 11.21
N THR A 60 -0.31 -19.38 11.54
CA THR A 60 0.02 -19.75 12.90
C THR A 60 1.37 -19.17 13.35
N PRO A 61 1.65 -19.09 14.66
CA PRO A 61 2.97 -18.68 15.14
C PRO A 61 4.13 -19.53 14.60
N ALA A 62 3.90 -20.78 14.25
CA ALA A 62 4.91 -21.68 13.68
C ALA A 62 5.31 -21.29 12.23
N ASP A 63 4.46 -20.55 11.54
CA ASP A 63 4.70 -20.10 10.16
C ASP A 63 5.50 -18.80 10.11
N ILE A 64 5.71 -18.13 11.25
CA ILE A 64 6.42 -16.86 11.32
C ILE A 64 7.88 -17.07 10.93
N ARG A 65 8.30 -16.36 9.87
CA ARG A 65 9.70 -16.35 9.46
C ARG A 65 10.51 -15.40 10.35
N GLN A 66 11.60 -15.89 10.91
CA GLN A 66 12.55 -15.04 11.63
C GLN A 66 13.25 -14.08 10.66
N GLY A 67 13.46 -12.83 11.10
CA GLY A 67 14.11 -11.82 10.28
C GLY A 67 13.20 -11.34 9.12
N GLN A 68 12.09 -10.67 9.45
CA GLN A 68 11.23 -10.03 8.44
C GLN A 68 12.06 -9.10 7.55
N ARG A 69 12.17 -9.45 6.27
CA ARG A 69 12.87 -8.64 5.28
C ARG A 69 12.19 -7.27 5.12
N PRO A 70 12.92 -6.16 5.27
CA PRO A 70 12.36 -4.84 4.94
C PRO A 70 12.24 -4.67 3.43
N ASN A 71 11.24 -3.90 2.98
CA ASN A 71 11.06 -3.48 1.59
C ASN A 71 11.25 -1.96 1.46
N GLY A 72 11.71 -1.50 0.31
CA GLY A 72 11.94 -0.08 0.04
C GLY A 72 13.01 0.55 0.96
N SER A 73 12.86 1.84 1.26
CA SER A 73 13.77 2.57 2.17
C SER A 73 13.81 1.93 3.56
N THR A 74 14.97 1.90 4.20
CA THR A 74 15.17 1.25 5.50
C THR A 74 15.53 2.21 6.62
N ASP A 75 15.86 3.45 6.28
CA ASP A 75 16.26 4.49 7.22
C ASP A 75 16.05 5.86 6.57
N PRO A 76 14.89 6.52 6.80
CA PRO A 76 14.68 7.88 6.33
C PRO A 76 15.70 8.83 6.94
N ASP A 77 16.40 9.60 6.11
CA ASP A 77 17.50 10.45 6.52
C ASP A 77 17.11 11.93 6.71
N SER A 78 15.81 12.26 6.67
CA SER A 78 15.37 13.60 7.02
C SER A 78 15.69 13.89 8.49
N ALA A 79 16.20 15.11 8.78
CA ALA A 79 16.55 15.50 10.15
C ALA A 79 15.39 15.34 11.12
N GLU A 80 14.17 15.69 10.68
CA GLU A 80 12.95 15.52 11.49
C GLU A 80 12.74 14.05 11.88
N TYR A 81 12.86 13.12 10.94
CA TYR A 81 12.67 11.70 11.25
C TYR A 81 13.77 11.15 12.15
N GLN A 82 15.03 11.54 11.92
CA GLN A 82 16.18 11.12 12.74
C GLN A 82 16.05 11.59 14.19
N ASP A 83 15.58 12.82 14.41
CA ASP A 83 15.31 13.35 15.75
C ASP A 83 14.19 12.57 16.45
N LEU A 84 13.14 12.22 15.70
CA LEU A 84 12.05 11.38 16.22
C LEU A 84 12.54 9.98 16.59
N ALA A 85 13.35 9.35 15.74
CA ALA A 85 13.89 8.02 15.98
C ALA A 85 14.86 8.02 17.18
N ALA A 86 15.74 9.02 17.30
CA ALA A 86 16.66 9.20 18.42
C ALA A 86 15.93 9.36 19.78
N SER A 87 14.73 9.97 19.76
CA SER A 87 13.89 10.13 20.96
C SER A 87 12.97 8.91 21.24
N GLY A 88 13.14 7.79 20.52
CA GLY A 88 12.21 6.66 20.61
C GLY A 88 10.78 7.03 20.21
N PHE A 89 10.64 7.98 19.30
CA PHE A 89 9.37 8.51 18.79
C PHE A 89 8.48 9.18 19.86
N ALA A 90 9.06 9.65 20.96
CA ALA A 90 8.30 10.30 22.05
C ALA A 90 7.51 11.53 21.56
N ASN A 91 8.08 12.27 20.63
CA ASN A 91 7.48 13.49 20.06
C ASN A 91 6.72 13.24 18.75
N TYR A 92 6.61 11.98 18.31
CA TYR A 92 5.90 11.64 17.08
C TYR A 92 4.42 11.95 17.19
N ARG A 93 3.86 12.45 16.08
CA ARG A 93 2.44 12.75 15.95
C ARG A 93 1.89 12.25 14.62
N LEU A 94 0.75 11.57 14.69
CA LEU A 94 -0.04 11.20 13.51
C LEU A 94 -1.14 12.23 13.30
N ARG A 95 -1.14 12.89 12.16
CA ARG A 95 -2.19 13.84 11.78
C ARG A 95 -3.22 13.17 10.88
N ILE A 96 -4.51 13.44 11.14
CA ILE A 96 -5.61 13.05 10.26
C ILE A 96 -6.27 14.33 9.78
N THR A 97 -6.26 14.56 8.47
CA THR A 97 -6.64 15.83 7.83
C THR A 97 -7.53 15.63 6.60
N GLY A 98 -7.78 16.68 5.84
CA GLY A 98 -8.55 16.65 4.61
C GLY A 98 -10.05 16.62 4.84
N LEU A 99 -10.77 15.75 4.16
CA LEU A 99 -12.23 15.64 4.21
C LEU A 99 -12.71 14.92 5.48
N VAL A 100 -12.47 15.53 6.63
CA VAL A 100 -12.92 15.09 7.96
C VAL A 100 -13.66 16.23 8.67
N ASP A 101 -14.59 15.87 9.58
CA ASP A 101 -15.27 16.85 10.44
C ASP A 101 -14.48 17.12 11.73
N ASN A 102 -13.62 16.19 12.14
CA ASN A 102 -12.83 16.27 13.35
C ASN A 102 -11.36 15.92 13.03
N PRO A 103 -10.54 16.88 12.58
CA PRO A 103 -9.12 16.67 12.39
C PRO A 103 -8.45 16.20 13.68
N LEU A 104 -7.53 15.22 13.57
CA LEU A 104 -6.83 14.66 14.73
C LEU A 104 -5.34 14.96 14.65
N ASP A 105 -4.73 15.05 15.83
CA ASP A 105 -3.29 15.15 16.02
C ASP A 105 -2.92 14.25 17.23
N LEU A 106 -2.62 12.97 16.94
CA LEU A 106 -2.45 11.92 17.92
C LEU A 106 -0.97 11.70 18.24
N THR A 107 -0.63 11.71 19.52
CA THR A 107 0.71 11.28 19.97
C THR A 107 0.88 9.77 19.79
N TYR A 108 2.12 9.30 19.68
CA TYR A 108 2.41 7.87 19.61
C TYR A 108 1.85 7.09 20.81
N ALA A 109 1.93 7.69 22.01
CA ALA A 109 1.35 7.11 23.22
C ALA A 109 -0.18 6.95 23.13
N GLN A 110 -0.89 7.96 22.61
CA GLN A 110 -2.33 7.88 22.39
C GLN A 110 -2.72 6.78 21.41
N ILE A 111 -1.93 6.58 20.35
CA ILE A 111 -2.15 5.51 19.39
C ILE A 111 -1.95 4.14 20.05
N LYS A 112 -0.88 3.96 20.83
CA LYS A 112 -0.56 2.68 21.48
C LYS A 112 -1.59 2.24 22.55
N VAL A 113 -2.37 3.15 23.11
CA VAL A 113 -3.44 2.81 24.10
C VAL A 113 -4.81 2.57 23.43
N MET A 114 -4.96 2.83 22.14
CA MET A 114 -6.18 2.47 21.42
C MET A 114 -6.32 0.96 21.30
N PRO A 115 -7.56 0.42 21.20
CA PRO A 115 -7.75 -1.01 20.97
C PRO A 115 -6.95 -1.49 19.77
N ALA A 116 -6.07 -2.47 19.99
CA ALA A 116 -5.18 -3.00 18.98
C ALA A 116 -5.71 -4.30 18.37
N ARG A 117 -5.30 -4.57 17.13
CA ARG A 117 -5.40 -5.87 16.46
C ARG A 117 -4.00 -6.45 16.27
N SER A 118 -3.85 -7.73 16.59
CA SER A 118 -2.69 -8.54 16.17
C SER A 118 -3.14 -9.56 15.15
N GLN A 119 -2.36 -9.73 14.09
CA GLN A 119 -2.62 -10.67 13.00
C GLN A 119 -1.32 -11.24 12.46
N ILE A 120 -1.31 -12.53 12.14
CA ILE A 120 -0.16 -13.20 11.51
C ILE A 120 -0.50 -13.35 10.03
N THR A 121 0.11 -12.53 9.20
CA THR A 121 -0.25 -12.42 7.79
C THR A 121 0.99 -12.44 6.92
N ARG A 122 0.77 -12.76 5.62
CA ARG A 122 1.83 -12.78 4.62
C ARG A 122 1.99 -11.38 4.01
N HIS A 123 3.22 -10.96 3.86
CA HIS A 123 3.61 -9.80 3.08
C HIS A 123 4.14 -10.29 1.74
N ASP A 124 3.46 -9.95 0.67
CA ASP A 124 3.86 -10.28 -0.70
C ASP A 124 4.47 -9.04 -1.37
N CYS A 125 5.77 -9.09 -1.63
CA CYS A 125 6.48 -7.99 -2.27
C CYS A 125 6.47 -8.14 -3.79
N VAL A 126 6.32 -7.02 -4.52
CA VAL A 126 6.43 -7.00 -5.98
C VAL A 126 7.81 -7.45 -6.49
N GLU A 127 8.84 -7.43 -5.65
CA GLU A 127 10.17 -7.97 -5.92
C GLU A 127 10.23 -9.51 -5.98
N GLY A 128 9.09 -10.21 -5.84
CA GLY A 128 9.00 -11.67 -5.98
C GLY A 128 9.35 -12.47 -4.73
N TRP A 129 9.27 -11.89 -3.53
CA TRP A 129 9.44 -12.58 -2.27
C TRP A 129 8.25 -12.36 -1.34
N SER A 130 8.04 -13.31 -0.43
CA SER A 130 7.00 -13.23 0.59
C SER A 130 7.58 -13.53 1.97
N CYS A 131 6.95 -12.98 3.02
CA CYS A 131 7.33 -13.22 4.38
C CYS A 131 6.12 -13.19 5.31
N ILE A 132 6.00 -14.19 6.18
CA ILE A 132 4.94 -14.25 7.20
C ILE A 132 5.48 -13.66 8.49
N ALA A 133 4.71 -12.74 9.09
CA ALA A 133 5.06 -12.08 10.34
C ALA A 133 3.80 -11.73 11.14
N LYS A 134 3.96 -11.57 12.45
CA LYS A 134 2.93 -11.06 13.35
C LYS A 134 3.00 -9.54 13.39
N TRP A 135 1.91 -8.91 12.99
CA TRP A 135 1.76 -7.46 13.00
C TRP A 135 0.79 -7.04 14.09
N THR A 136 1.15 -6.03 14.87
CA THR A 136 0.29 -5.45 15.90
C THR A 136 0.13 -3.97 15.65
N GLY A 137 -1.12 -3.48 15.68
CA GLY A 137 -1.40 -2.08 15.43
C GLY A 137 -2.86 -1.70 15.69
N VAL A 138 -3.17 -0.43 15.58
CA VAL A 138 -4.55 0.06 15.69
C VAL A 138 -5.29 -0.15 14.36
N PRO A 139 -6.54 -0.68 14.36
CA PRO A 139 -7.36 -0.71 13.17
C PRO A 139 -7.54 0.69 12.59
N LEU A 140 -7.25 0.85 11.30
CA LEU A 140 -7.36 2.16 10.64
C LEU A 140 -8.78 2.71 10.75
N ALA A 141 -9.80 1.85 10.66
CA ALA A 141 -11.20 2.20 10.85
C ALA A 141 -11.46 2.93 12.19
N SER A 142 -10.78 2.53 13.28
CA SER A 142 -10.95 3.17 14.59
C SER A 142 -10.45 4.62 14.58
N VAL A 143 -9.31 4.87 13.93
CA VAL A 143 -8.73 6.21 13.78
C VAL A 143 -9.60 7.07 12.88
N LEU A 144 -10.05 6.53 11.75
CA LEU A 144 -10.92 7.25 10.81
C LEU A 144 -12.28 7.59 11.44
N ASN A 145 -12.89 6.67 12.18
CA ASN A 145 -14.16 6.93 12.89
C ASN A 145 -14.03 8.08 13.88
N ALA A 146 -12.91 8.17 14.60
CA ALA A 146 -12.65 9.31 15.49
C ALA A 146 -12.49 10.63 14.74
N ALA A 147 -11.94 10.61 13.52
CA ALA A 147 -11.80 11.78 12.65
C ALA A 147 -13.11 12.18 11.95
N ARG A 148 -14.11 11.29 11.88
CA ARG A 148 -15.41 11.51 11.22
C ARG A 148 -15.27 11.95 9.76
N PRO A 149 -14.97 11.02 8.83
CA PRO A 149 -14.87 11.34 7.41
C PRO A 149 -16.16 11.95 6.86
N LYS A 150 -16.01 12.98 6.03
CA LYS A 150 -17.14 13.54 5.27
C LYS A 150 -17.64 12.54 4.24
N LEU A 151 -18.92 12.64 3.89
CA LEU A 151 -19.56 11.73 2.92
C LEU A 151 -18.93 11.77 1.52
N THR A 152 -18.25 12.86 1.20
CA THR A 152 -17.53 13.03 -0.08
C THR A 152 -16.16 12.35 -0.10
N ALA A 153 -15.59 11.99 1.07
CA ALA A 153 -14.32 11.29 1.11
C ALA A 153 -14.40 9.93 0.39
N ARG A 154 -13.37 9.62 -0.40
CA ARG A 154 -13.26 8.37 -1.18
C ARG A 154 -11.96 7.65 -0.91
N TYR A 155 -10.91 8.38 -0.60
CA TYR A 155 -9.54 7.89 -0.46
C TYR A 155 -8.91 8.35 0.84
N ALA A 156 -8.03 7.51 1.39
CA ALA A 156 -7.10 7.86 2.43
C ALA A 156 -5.69 7.90 1.82
N LEU A 157 -5.05 9.05 1.85
CA LEU A 157 -3.69 9.27 1.40
C LEU A 157 -2.75 9.25 2.61
N PHE A 158 -1.65 8.53 2.49
CA PHE A 158 -0.63 8.38 3.53
C PHE A 158 0.61 9.14 3.10
N HIS A 159 0.97 10.17 3.84
CA HIS A 159 2.20 10.94 3.65
C HIS A 159 3.27 10.39 4.59
N CYS A 160 4.47 10.18 4.08
CA CYS A 160 5.56 9.48 4.72
C CYS A 160 6.81 10.35 4.86
N TYR A 161 7.69 10.02 5.82
CA TYR A 161 8.95 10.74 6.03
C TYR A 161 10.04 10.37 5.01
N ASP A 162 9.91 9.22 4.32
CA ASP A 162 11.00 8.72 3.47
C ASP A 162 11.03 9.42 2.10
N ALA A 163 12.18 10.00 1.77
CA ALA A 163 12.48 10.48 0.43
C ALA A 163 12.96 9.31 -0.44
N ILE A 164 12.21 9.01 -1.50
CA ILE A 164 12.56 7.94 -2.45
C ILE A 164 13.49 8.46 -3.55
N GLU A 165 13.29 9.69 -3.97
CA GLU A 165 14.11 10.34 -4.99
C GLU A 165 14.62 11.67 -4.48
N ARG A 166 15.85 11.99 -4.88
CA ARG A 166 16.49 13.28 -4.66
C ARG A 166 17.06 13.82 -5.95
N SER A 167 16.76 15.07 -6.22
CA SER A 167 17.23 15.78 -7.38
C SER A 167 17.62 17.21 -7.00
N LEU A 168 18.22 17.92 -7.93
CA LEU A 168 18.49 19.36 -7.76
C LEU A 168 17.22 20.20 -7.59
N SER A 169 16.07 19.68 -8.01
CA SER A 169 14.75 20.32 -7.86
C SER A 169 14.05 20.01 -6.52
N GLY A 170 14.64 19.15 -5.68
CA GLY A 170 14.10 18.79 -4.37
C GLY A 170 13.97 17.30 -4.14
N GLU A 171 13.34 16.96 -3.04
CA GLU A 171 13.06 15.59 -2.62
C GLU A 171 11.63 15.19 -3.03
N VAL A 172 11.47 13.93 -3.45
CA VAL A 172 10.17 13.33 -3.68
C VAL A 172 9.91 12.34 -2.54
N LEU A 173 9.03 12.75 -1.63
CA LEU A 173 8.61 11.93 -0.50
C LEU A 173 7.68 10.81 -0.98
N TYR A 174 7.77 9.67 -0.31
CA TYR A 174 6.82 8.58 -0.54
C TYR A 174 5.42 8.98 -0.10
N TYR A 175 4.45 8.67 -0.95
CA TYR A 175 3.04 8.73 -0.59
C TYR A 175 2.29 7.55 -1.19
N GLU A 176 1.22 7.15 -0.54
CA GLU A 176 0.38 6.05 -0.97
C GLU A 176 -1.09 6.40 -0.72
N SER A 177 -2.01 5.81 -1.48
CA SER A 177 -3.43 5.91 -1.20
C SER A 177 -4.15 4.59 -1.33
N ILE A 178 -5.19 4.42 -0.51
CA ILE A 178 -6.16 3.34 -0.64
C ILE A 178 -7.57 3.92 -0.63
N ASP A 179 -8.54 3.19 -1.19
CA ASP A 179 -9.94 3.59 -1.07
C ASP A 179 -10.48 3.32 0.35
N LEU A 180 -11.62 3.93 0.67
CA LEU A 180 -12.23 3.74 1.99
C LEU A 180 -12.74 2.30 2.21
N ILE A 181 -12.92 1.49 1.15
CA ILE A 181 -13.27 0.07 1.31
C ILE A 181 -12.13 -0.68 1.98
N ASP A 182 -10.90 -0.50 1.50
CA ASP A 182 -9.72 -1.09 2.13
C ASP A 182 -9.37 -0.39 3.44
N ALA A 183 -9.57 0.92 3.55
CA ALA A 183 -9.30 1.65 4.80
C ALA A 183 -10.18 1.17 5.97
N TYR A 184 -11.42 0.77 5.69
CA TYR A 184 -12.36 0.22 6.69
C TYR A 184 -12.30 -1.31 6.80
N HIS A 185 -11.46 -1.98 6.03
CA HIS A 185 -11.33 -3.43 6.12
C HIS A 185 -10.78 -3.85 7.49
N PRO A 186 -11.31 -4.90 8.13
CA PRO A 186 -10.95 -5.28 9.50
C PRO A 186 -9.48 -5.66 9.69
N GLN A 187 -8.76 -6.07 8.63
CA GLN A 187 -7.33 -6.37 8.67
C GLN A 187 -6.45 -5.18 8.26
N THR A 188 -7.03 -4.02 7.93
CA THR A 188 -6.25 -2.81 7.66
C THR A 188 -5.91 -2.12 8.98
N ILE A 189 -4.62 -2.12 9.32
CA ILE A 189 -4.10 -1.56 10.57
C ILE A 189 -2.96 -0.58 10.33
N LEU A 190 -2.79 0.35 11.25
CA LEU A 190 -1.56 1.12 11.43
C LEU A 190 -0.67 0.35 12.40
N ALA A 191 0.25 -0.44 11.87
CA ALA A 191 1.11 -1.30 12.66
C ALA A 191 2.23 -0.51 13.32
N TYR A 192 2.44 -0.77 14.61
CA TYR A 192 3.54 -0.26 15.44
C TYR A 192 4.35 -1.38 16.09
N GLY A 193 3.93 -2.63 15.91
CA GLY A 193 4.60 -3.82 16.42
C GLY A 193 4.83 -4.88 15.36
N LEU A 194 5.93 -5.61 15.48
CA LEU A 194 6.35 -6.70 14.61
C LEU A 194 6.92 -7.85 15.45
N ASN A 195 6.34 -9.06 15.32
CA ASN A 195 6.78 -10.28 16.03
C ASN A 195 6.94 -10.08 17.54
N ASP A 196 5.91 -9.49 18.18
CA ASP A 196 5.83 -9.20 19.61
C ASP A 196 6.86 -8.17 20.15
N ALA A 197 7.52 -7.43 19.27
CA ALA A 197 8.41 -6.32 19.60
C ALA A 197 7.92 -5.01 18.97
N ASP A 198 8.48 -3.87 19.38
CA ASP A 198 8.26 -2.61 18.71
C ASP A 198 8.71 -2.70 17.23
N LEU A 199 8.02 -2.00 16.37
CA LEU A 199 8.31 -2.01 14.94
C LEU A 199 9.72 -1.43 14.68
N PRO A 200 10.64 -2.17 14.02
CA PRO A 200 11.96 -1.66 13.70
C PRO A 200 11.91 -0.50 12.69
N VAL A 201 12.89 0.42 12.74
CA VAL A 201 13.05 1.51 11.78
C VAL A 201 13.04 0.96 10.35
N ALA A 202 13.84 -0.05 10.04
CA ALA A 202 13.90 -0.64 8.70
C ALA A 202 12.54 -1.18 8.20
N ASN A 203 11.64 -1.53 9.10
CA ASN A 203 10.31 -2.04 8.78
C ASN A 203 9.21 -0.97 8.82
N GLY A 204 9.55 0.30 9.13
CA GLY A 204 8.64 1.44 8.99
C GLY A 204 8.18 2.10 10.28
N ALA A 205 8.98 2.01 11.39
CA ALA A 205 8.65 2.71 12.62
C ALA A 205 8.42 4.22 12.40
N PRO A 206 7.61 4.88 13.23
CA PRO A 206 6.81 4.32 14.32
C PRO A 206 5.50 3.68 13.84
N LEU A 207 5.01 4.03 12.66
CA LEU A 207 3.77 3.51 12.07
C LEU A 207 3.95 3.14 10.60
N ARG A 208 3.43 1.97 10.26
CA ARG A 208 3.26 1.57 8.86
C ARG A 208 1.84 1.11 8.58
N LEU A 209 1.38 1.33 7.36
CA LEU A 209 0.14 0.75 6.86
C LEU A 209 0.31 -0.75 6.60
N ARG A 210 -0.66 -1.53 7.07
CA ARG A 210 -0.87 -2.91 6.65
C ARG A 210 -2.24 -2.98 5.98
N VAL A 211 -2.28 -3.40 4.72
CA VAL A 211 -3.49 -3.63 3.92
C VAL A 211 -3.37 -5.01 3.28
N GLU A 212 -3.79 -6.04 4.02
CA GLU A 212 -3.40 -7.44 3.78
C GLU A 212 -3.86 -8.00 2.44
N ARG A 213 -4.80 -7.34 1.78
CA ARG A 213 -5.35 -7.75 0.49
C ARG A 213 -4.67 -7.09 -0.71
N GLN A 214 -3.56 -6.39 -0.48
CA GLN A 214 -2.78 -5.75 -1.54
C GLN A 214 -1.30 -6.04 -1.41
N LEU A 215 -0.57 -5.93 -2.53
CA LEU A 215 0.88 -6.11 -2.56
C LEU A 215 1.61 -5.11 -1.65
N GLY A 216 2.81 -5.50 -1.24
CA GLY A 216 3.61 -4.80 -0.23
C GLY A 216 3.97 -3.36 -0.55
N TYR A 217 4.02 -2.95 -1.83
CA TYR A 217 4.26 -1.55 -2.16
C TYR A 217 3.11 -0.62 -1.77
N LYS A 218 1.90 -1.16 -1.56
CA LYS A 218 0.76 -0.41 -1.02
C LYS A 218 0.83 -0.16 0.49
N MET A 219 1.77 -0.79 1.17
CA MET A 219 1.90 -0.76 2.63
C MET A 219 2.90 0.32 3.05
N ALA A 220 2.47 1.59 3.01
CA ALA A 220 3.25 2.77 3.34
C ALA A 220 3.96 2.66 4.69
N LYS A 221 5.24 3.04 4.75
CA LYS A 221 6.10 3.09 5.95
C LYS A 221 6.30 4.52 6.41
N TYR A 222 6.70 4.72 7.66
CA TYR A 222 7.05 6.03 8.20
C TYR A 222 5.92 7.05 8.07
N VAL A 223 4.68 6.60 8.22
CA VAL A 223 3.49 7.43 8.04
C VAL A 223 3.44 8.54 9.09
N HIS A 224 3.22 9.79 8.69
CA HIS A 224 3.03 10.92 9.60
C HIS A 224 1.70 11.65 9.42
N THR A 225 1.07 11.54 8.25
CA THR A 225 -0.21 12.17 7.99
C THR A 225 -1.09 11.25 7.16
N ILE A 226 -2.35 11.17 7.52
CA ILE A 226 -3.39 10.54 6.71
C ILE A 226 -4.35 11.65 6.29
N GLU A 227 -4.46 11.88 4.99
CA GLU A 227 -5.31 12.92 4.42
C GLU A 227 -6.49 12.27 3.69
N LEU A 228 -7.72 12.61 4.07
CA LEU A 228 -8.90 12.12 3.37
C LEU A 228 -9.27 13.05 2.22
N ALA A 229 -9.48 12.47 1.03
CA ALA A 229 -9.79 13.19 -0.19
C ALA A 229 -10.91 12.50 -0.98
N ASP A 230 -11.56 13.25 -1.86
CA ASP A 230 -12.54 12.74 -2.83
C ASP A 230 -11.85 12.24 -4.12
N SER A 231 -10.64 12.74 -4.37
CA SER A 231 -9.81 12.41 -5.54
C SER A 231 -8.34 12.46 -5.14
N PHE A 232 -7.52 11.63 -5.76
CA PHE A 232 -6.06 11.70 -5.64
C PHE A 232 -5.39 12.50 -6.79
N ALA A 233 -6.16 13.02 -7.72
CA ALA A 233 -5.64 13.80 -8.86
C ALA A 233 -4.77 15.02 -8.48
N PRO A 234 -5.00 15.74 -7.35
CA PRO A 234 -4.15 16.85 -6.94
C PRO A 234 -2.79 16.44 -6.35
N PHE A 235 -2.56 15.14 -6.07
CA PHE A 235 -1.40 14.66 -5.33
C PHE A 235 -0.38 14.01 -6.27
N GLY A 236 0.90 14.36 -6.13
CA GLY A 236 1.99 13.82 -6.94
C GLY A 236 1.75 13.97 -8.43
N GLY A 237 1.88 12.89 -9.19
CA GLY A 237 1.54 12.82 -10.61
C GLY A 237 0.05 12.55 -10.90
N GLY A 238 -0.81 12.55 -9.88
CA GLY A 238 -2.26 12.41 -10.01
C GLY A 238 -2.77 10.98 -10.18
N LYS A 239 -1.92 9.96 -10.00
CA LYS A 239 -2.28 8.55 -10.18
C LYS A 239 -2.49 7.80 -8.87
N GLY A 240 -2.39 8.48 -7.73
CA GLY A 240 -2.79 8.00 -6.41
C GLY A 240 -1.69 7.40 -5.55
N SER A 241 -0.47 7.24 -6.05
CA SER A 241 0.69 6.88 -5.24
C SER A 241 2.00 7.16 -5.98
N TYR A 242 3.10 7.19 -5.21
CA TYR A 242 4.44 7.32 -5.75
C TYR A 242 4.72 6.29 -6.87
N TRP A 243 4.37 5.01 -6.67
CA TRP A 243 4.60 3.97 -7.65
C TRP A 243 3.60 4.00 -8.81
N ALA A 244 2.34 4.39 -8.56
CA ALA A 244 1.35 4.56 -9.63
C ALA A 244 1.74 5.69 -10.59
N ASP A 245 2.34 6.77 -10.08
CA ASP A 245 2.89 7.85 -10.91
C ASP A 245 4.03 7.37 -11.82
N ARG A 246 4.66 6.23 -11.47
CA ARG A 246 5.77 5.59 -12.21
C ARG A 246 5.36 4.34 -12.97
N GLY A 247 4.06 4.12 -13.13
CA GLY A 247 3.53 3.08 -14.01
C GLY A 247 3.11 1.79 -13.34
N TYR A 248 3.17 1.71 -12.02
CA TYR A 248 2.53 0.61 -11.29
C TYR A 248 1.03 0.79 -11.25
N GLU A 249 0.31 -0.30 -10.97
CA GLU A 249 -1.12 -0.21 -10.79
C GLU A 249 -1.48 0.40 -9.43
N TRP A 250 -2.47 1.29 -9.43
CA TRP A 250 -2.95 1.87 -8.18
C TRP A 250 -3.61 0.84 -7.28
N TYR A 251 -4.39 -0.10 -7.84
CA TYR A 251 -4.99 -1.21 -7.10
C TYR A 251 -4.19 -2.49 -7.32
N ALA A 252 -3.55 -2.97 -6.27
CA ALA A 252 -2.69 -4.15 -6.29
C ALA A 252 -3.28 -5.31 -5.49
N GLY A 253 -4.54 -5.63 -5.71
CA GLY A 253 -5.27 -6.69 -5.01
C GLY A 253 -4.71 -8.08 -5.29
N ILE A 254 -4.62 -8.91 -4.23
CA ILE A 254 -4.15 -10.31 -4.24
C ILE A 254 -5.14 -11.22 -3.53
#